data_281ff0b01a6e8236704e0ccc658def4c
#
_entry.id   281ff0b01a6e8236704e0ccc658def4c
#
_cell.length_a   1.000
_cell.length_b   1.000
_cell.length_c   1.000
_cell.angle_alpha   90.00
_cell.angle_beta   90.00
_cell.angle_gamma   90.00
#
_symmetry.space_group_name_H-M   'P 1'
#
loop_
_entity.id
_entity.type
_entity.pdbx_description
1 polymer ?
#
loop_
_entity_poly.entity_id
_entity_poly.type
_entity_poly.pdbx_seq_one_letter_code
_entity_poly.pdbx_strand_id
1 'polypeptide(L)'
;MKKVIYTILLILWMIMMFMFSAQTGTVSDKTSGGITGAITQVVQNVFNIESSQTEQLYKTISKIVRKTAHFTAYALGGILAYCTYNSYKKIKLEDLKYIVIFMILYAISDEIHQYFVPGRSAEIRDVLIDVLGANIGILIINKIFLKLGGKK
;
A
#
# COMPACT_ATOMS: atom_id res chain seq x y z
N MET A 1 13.91 -1.22 -23.73
CA MET A 1 13.72 -2.29 -22.75
C MET A 1 13.23 -1.77 -21.38
N LYS A 2 13.95 -0.89 -20.68
CA LYS A 2 13.54 -0.42 -19.33
C LYS A 2 12.12 0.18 -19.27
N LYS A 3 11.71 0.97 -20.27
CA LYS A 3 10.36 1.56 -20.36
C LYS A 3 9.26 0.49 -20.27
N VAL A 4 9.37 -0.54 -21.10
CA VAL A 4 8.39 -1.63 -21.18
C VAL A 4 8.35 -2.40 -19.85
N ILE A 5 9.51 -2.72 -19.28
CA ILE A 5 9.59 -3.47 -18.01
C ILE A 5 8.89 -2.71 -16.89
N TYR A 6 9.22 -1.43 -16.67
CA TYR A 6 8.60 -0.65 -15.59
C TYR A 6 7.09 -0.44 -15.81
N THR A 7 6.66 -0.26 -17.06
CA THR A 7 5.23 -0.16 -17.36
C THR A 7 4.50 -1.46 -17.07
N ILE A 8 5.06 -2.60 -17.46
CA ILE A 8 4.47 -3.92 -17.14
C ILE A 8 4.42 -4.13 -15.62
N LEU A 9 5.50 -3.84 -14.91
CA LEU A 9 5.52 -3.98 -13.44
C LEU A 9 4.49 -3.09 -12.75
N LEU A 10 4.31 -1.85 -13.22
CA LEU A 10 3.28 -0.94 -12.69
C LEU A 10 1.88 -1.49 -12.96
N ILE A 11 1.61 -1.97 -14.17
CA ILE A 11 0.29 -2.56 -14.51
C ILE A 11 0.03 -3.81 -13.66
N LEU A 12 1.01 -4.69 -13.51
CA LEU A 12 0.88 -5.90 -12.68
C LEU A 12 0.61 -5.53 -11.21
N TRP A 13 1.30 -4.50 -10.70
CA TRP A 13 1.05 -3.98 -9.36
C TRP A 13 -0.40 -3.44 -9.24
N MET A 14 -0.88 -2.66 -10.21
CA MET A 14 -2.26 -2.16 -10.21
C MET A 14 -3.28 -3.31 -10.20
N ILE A 15 -3.08 -4.32 -11.04
CA ILE A 15 -3.95 -5.51 -11.09
C ILE A 15 -3.92 -6.24 -9.74
N MET A 16 -2.74 -6.45 -9.18
CA MET A 16 -2.57 -7.11 -7.88
C MET A 16 -3.32 -6.36 -6.76
N MET A 17 -3.17 -5.04 -6.70
CA MET A 17 -3.88 -4.21 -5.72
C MET A 17 -5.38 -4.31 -5.89
N PHE A 18 -5.88 -4.21 -7.12
CA PHE A 18 -7.30 -4.37 -7.42
C PHE A 18 -7.83 -5.75 -6.99
N MET A 19 -7.08 -6.82 -7.21
CA MET A 19 -7.45 -8.18 -6.77
C MET A 19 -7.49 -8.31 -5.23
N PHE A 20 -6.54 -7.70 -4.51
CA PHE A 20 -6.57 -7.68 -3.05
C PHE A 20 -7.73 -6.84 -2.50
N SER A 21 -8.02 -5.72 -3.15
CA SER A 21 -9.16 -4.86 -2.79
C SER A 21 -10.51 -5.52 -3.07
N ALA A 22 -10.58 -6.41 -4.06
CA ALA A 22 -11.78 -7.20 -4.38
C ALA A 22 -12.07 -8.33 -3.38
N GLN A 23 -11.14 -8.66 -2.48
CA GLN A 23 -11.37 -9.70 -1.48
C GLN A 23 -12.39 -9.25 -0.44
N THR A 24 -13.39 -10.10 -0.14
CA THR A 24 -14.32 -9.86 0.96
C THR A 24 -13.58 -9.74 2.30
N GLY A 25 -14.20 -9.07 3.27
CA GLY A 25 -13.59 -8.89 4.60
C GLY A 25 -13.12 -10.22 5.21
N THR A 26 -13.94 -11.27 5.11
CA THR A 26 -13.62 -12.62 5.64
C THR A 26 -12.44 -13.29 4.94
N VAL A 27 -12.29 -13.12 3.61
CA VAL A 27 -11.16 -13.65 2.84
C VAL A 27 -9.89 -12.87 3.16
N SER A 28 -9.99 -11.56 3.26
CA SER A 28 -8.89 -10.69 3.66
C SER A 28 -8.36 -11.02 5.06
N ASP A 29 -9.27 -11.30 6.01
CA ASP A 29 -8.90 -11.71 7.36
C ASP A 29 -8.21 -13.09 7.39
N LYS A 30 -8.61 -14.03 6.54
CA LYS A 30 -7.90 -15.31 6.38
C LYS A 30 -6.51 -15.13 5.78
N THR A 31 -6.37 -14.25 4.78
CA THR A 31 -5.08 -13.99 4.12
C THR A 31 -4.05 -13.39 5.08
N SER A 32 -4.49 -12.49 5.96
CA SER A 32 -3.63 -11.88 6.99
C SER A 32 -3.59 -12.69 8.30
N GLY A 33 -4.40 -13.73 8.44
CA GLY A 33 -4.70 -14.42 9.69
C GLY A 33 -3.48 -15.03 10.39
N GLY A 34 -2.53 -15.59 9.63
CA GLY A 34 -1.30 -16.13 10.19
C GLY A 34 -0.46 -15.07 10.90
N ILE A 35 -0.24 -13.94 10.27
CA ILE A 35 0.53 -12.81 10.83
C ILE A 35 -0.25 -12.20 12.01
N THR A 36 -1.54 -11.96 11.81
CA THR A 36 -2.42 -11.41 12.86
C THR A 36 -2.43 -12.29 14.10
N GLY A 37 -2.57 -13.60 13.93
CA GLY A 37 -2.56 -14.58 15.03
C GLY A 37 -1.25 -14.59 15.80
N ALA A 38 -0.11 -14.61 15.09
CA ALA A 38 1.21 -14.57 15.72
C ALA A 38 1.41 -13.28 16.54
N ILE A 39 1.05 -12.13 15.99
CA ILE A 39 1.15 -10.85 16.71
C ILE A 39 0.20 -10.83 17.92
N THR A 40 -1.05 -11.33 17.76
CA THR A 40 -2.02 -11.41 18.85
C THR A 40 -1.49 -12.23 20.00
N GLN A 41 -0.92 -13.42 19.75
CA GLN A 41 -0.32 -14.26 20.78
C GLN A 41 0.84 -13.56 21.52
N VAL A 42 1.74 -12.90 20.79
CA VAL A 42 2.84 -12.16 21.39
C VAL A 42 2.32 -11.05 22.31
N VAL A 43 1.36 -10.26 21.82
CA VAL A 43 0.77 -9.15 22.60
C VAL A 43 0.04 -9.67 23.84
N GLN A 44 -0.72 -10.77 23.72
CA GLN A 44 -1.38 -11.40 24.86
C GLN A 44 -0.40 -11.83 25.92
N ASN A 45 0.68 -12.52 25.53
CA ASN A 45 1.69 -13.03 26.47
C ASN A 45 2.47 -11.90 27.17
N VAL A 46 2.79 -10.83 26.43
CA VAL A 46 3.57 -9.69 26.98
C VAL A 46 2.74 -8.85 27.95
N PHE A 47 1.47 -8.62 27.63
CA PHE A 47 0.58 -7.73 28.41
C PHE A 47 -0.39 -8.46 29.32
N ASN A 48 -0.32 -9.81 29.41
CA ASN A 48 -1.22 -10.66 30.21
C ASN A 48 -2.71 -10.35 29.97
N ILE A 49 -3.09 -10.22 28.67
CA ILE A 49 -4.47 -9.89 28.29
C ILE A 49 -5.37 -11.10 28.50
N GLU A 50 -6.50 -10.86 29.18
CA GLU A 50 -7.49 -11.94 29.45
C GLU A 50 -8.07 -12.53 28.16
N SER A 51 -8.38 -13.82 28.19
CA SER A 51 -8.97 -14.56 27.08
C SER A 51 -10.28 -13.95 26.59
N SER A 52 -11.04 -13.30 27.46
CA SER A 52 -12.28 -12.57 27.15
C SER A 52 -12.07 -11.41 26.17
N GLN A 53 -10.88 -10.82 26.11
CA GLN A 53 -10.53 -9.68 25.26
C GLN A 53 -9.79 -10.07 23.96
N THR A 54 -9.47 -11.37 23.81
CA THR A 54 -8.67 -11.87 22.67
C THR A 54 -9.31 -11.59 21.32
N GLU A 55 -10.63 -11.76 21.19
CA GLU A 55 -11.33 -11.54 19.92
C GLU A 55 -11.27 -10.07 19.48
N GLN A 56 -11.43 -9.15 20.43
CA GLN A 56 -11.36 -7.72 20.13
C GLN A 56 -9.95 -7.28 19.79
N LEU A 57 -8.96 -7.82 20.50
CA LEU A 57 -7.54 -7.62 20.21
C LEU A 57 -7.20 -8.11 18.81
N TYR A 58 -7.61 -9.33 18.45
CA TYR A 58 -7.40 -9.90 17.13
C TYR A 58 -8.00 -9.01 16.02
N LYS A 59 -9.24 -8.55 16.17
CA LYS A 59 -9.89 -7.64 15.22
C LYS A 59 -9.12 -6.32 15.04
N THR A 60 -8.57 -5.78 16.14
CA THR A 60 -7.79 -4.54 16.11
C THR A 60 -6.46 -4.76 15.39
N ILE A 61 -5.75 -5.83 15.73
CA ILE A 61 -4.48 -6.19 15.09
C ILE A 61 -4.68 -6.49 13.61
N SER A 62 -5.75 -7.21 13.24
CA SER A 62 -6.09 -7.49 11.83
C SER A 62 -6.25 -6.21 11.01
N LYS A 63 -6.93 -5.19 11.55
CA LYS A 63 -7.06 -3.88 10.89
C LYS A 63 -5.69 -3.21 10.72
N ILE A 64 -4.84 -3.23 11.75
CA ILE A 64 -3.50 -2.62 11.69
C ILE A 64 -2.64 -3.33 10.65
N VAL A 65 -2.60 -4.67 10.66
CA VAL A 65 -1.83 -5.48 9.70
C VAL A 65 -2.27 -5.16 8.27
N ARG A 66 -3.57 -5.11 8.01
CA ARG A 66 -4.12 -4.78 6.70
C ARG A 66 -3.74 -3.36 6.24
N LYS A 67 -3.90 -2.35 7.11
CA LYS A 67 -3.52 -0.96 6.80
C LYS A 67 -2.01 -0.82 6.55
N THR A 68 -1.18 -1.52 7.31
CA THR A 68 0.27 -1.55 7.10
C THR A 68 0.65 -2.22 5.76
N ALA A 69 -0.05 -3.31 5.41
CA ALA A 69 0.14 -3.98 4.12
C ALA A 69 -0.21 -3.06 2.94
N HIS A 70 -1.35 -2.35 3.00
CA HIS A 70 -1.75 -1.35 2.01
C HIS A 70 -0.72 -0.23 1.90
N PHE A 71 -0.35 0.40 3.02
CA PHE A 71 0.68 1.44 3.07
C PHE A 71 1.99 0.99 2.37
N THR A 72 2.46 -0.22 2.68
CA THR A 72 3.70 -0.77 2.10
C THR A 72 3.54 -1.05 0.61
N ALA A 73 2.41 -1.62 0.22
CA ALA A 73 2.10 -1.89 -1.18
C ALA A 73 2.00 -0.59 -1.99
N TYR A 74 1.37 0.45 -1.46
CA TYR A 74 1.31 1.77 -2.11
C TYR A 74 2.68 2.47 -2.15
N ALA A 75 3.55 2.26 -1.16
CA ALA A 75 4.94 2.73 -1.24
C ALA A 75 5.69 2.10 -2.42
N LEU A 76 5.52 0.78 -2.64
CA LEU A 76 6.04 0.10 -3.81
C LEU A 76 5.43 0.65 -5.11
N GLY A 77 4.12 0.90 -5.14
CA GLY A 77 3.41 1.52 -6.26
C GLY A 77 3.99 2.88 -6.63
N GLY A 78 4.25 3.73 -5.63
CA GLY A 78 4.90 5.03 -5.81
C GLY A 78 6.30 4.93 -6.42
N ILE A 79 7.08 3.94 -5.96
CA ILE A 79 8.41 3.64 -6.56
C ILE A 79 8.26 3.21 -8.03
N LEU A 80 7.34 2.32 -8.34
CA LEU A 80 7.12 1.84 -9.70
C LEU A 80 6.61 2.95 -10.62
N ALA A 81 5.67 3.78 -10.16
CA ALA A 81 5.17 4.92 -10.90
C ALA A 81 6.28 5.93 -11.21
N TYR A 82 7.14 6.24 -10.22
CA TYR A 82 8.32 7.06 -10.41
C TYR A 82 9.27 6.47 -11.45
N CYS A 83 9.64 5.19 -11.32
CA CYS A 83 10.54 4.51 -12.26
C CYS A 83 9.96 4.47 -13.67
N THR A 84 8.66 4.23 -13.78
CA THR A 84 7.94 4.26 -15.07
C THR A 84 8.06 5.64 -15.69
N TYR A 85 7.64 6.70 -15.00
CA TYR A 85 7.71 8.07 -15.53
C TYR A 85 9.15 8.43 -15.93
N ASN A 86 10.13 8.20 -15.04
CA ASN A 86 11.55 8.50 -15.28
C ASN A 86 12.14 7.72 -16.47
N SER A 87 11.58 6.58 -16.81
CA SER A 87 12.01 5.79 -17.97
C SER A 87 11.59 6.40 -19.30
N TYR A 88 10.51 7.19 -19.33
CA TYR A 88 10.01 7.90 -20.52
C TYR A 88 10.60 9.32 -20.64
N LYS A 89 10.68 10.02 -19.51
CA LYS A 89 11.17 11.40 -19.42
C LYS A 89 11.96 11.56 -18.13
N LYS A 90 13.20 12.06 -18.20
CA LYS A 90 14.00 12.36 -17.00
C LYS A 90 13.20 13.30 -16.08
N ILE A 91 12.96 12.84 -14.86
CA ILE A 91 12.15 13.57 -13.88
C ILE A 91 12.84 14.86 -13.46
N LYS A 92 12.08 15.94 -13.44
CA LYS A 92 12.35 17.17 -12.72
C LYS A 92 11.48 17.25 -11.47
N LEU A 93 11.82 18.11 -10.53
CA LEU A 93 11.06 18.28 -9.29
C LEU A 93 9.59 18.63 -9.55
N GLU A 94 9.34 19.46 -10.56
CA GLU A 94 7.99 19.85 -11.00
C GLU A 94 7.15 18.68 -11.56
N ASP A 95 7.79 17.63 -12.05
CA ASP A 95 7.10 16.46 -12.61
C ASP A 95 6.53 15.53 -11.52
N LEU A 96 7.04 15.60 -10.28
CA LEU A 96 6.58 14.75 -9.17
C LEU A 96 5.09 14.88 -8.90
N LYS A 97 4.53 16.07 -9.11
CA LYS A 97 3.08 16.30 -8.95
C LYS A 97 2.22 15.38 -9.80
N TYR A 98 2.65 15.04 -11.02
CA TYR A 98 1.87 14.15 -11.90
C TYR A 98 1.84 12.72 -11.37
N ILE A 99 2.96 12.26 -10.78
CA ILE A 99 3.05 10.94 -10.16
C ILE A 99 2.19 10.90 -8.90
N VAL A 100 2.26 11.95 -8.07
CA VAL A 100 1.44 12.07 -6.85
C VAL A 100 -0.05 12.09 -7.20
N ILE A 101 -0.46 12.90 -8.20
CA ILE A 101 -1.85 12.96 -8.65
C ILE A 101 -2.32 11.58 -9.15
N PHE A 102 -1.51 10.89 -9.94
CA PHE A 102 -1.82 9.54 -10.39
C PHE A 102 -2.05 8.58 -9.22
N MET A 103 -1.18 8.60 -8.20
CA MET A 103 -1.33 7.74 -7.02
C MET A 103 -2.55 8.10 -6.17
N ILE A 104 -2.89 9.38 -6.06
CA ILE A 104 -4.11 9.83 -5.37
C ILE A 104 -5.35 9.31 -6.10
N LEU A 105 -5.42 9.49 -7.41
CA LEU A 105 -6.56 9.03 -8.21
C LEU A 105 -6.72 7.52 -8.14
N TYR A 106 -5.59 6.79 -8.15
CA TYR A 106 -5.62 5.34 -8.02
C TYR A 106 -6.10 4.91 -6.63
N ALA A 107 -5.62 5.52 -5.53
CA ALA A 107 -6.08 5.24 -4.17
C ALA A 107 -7.57 5.53 -3.98
N ILE A 108 -8.07 6.63 -4.56
CA ILE A 108 -9.51 6.94 -4.54
C ILE A 108 -10.30 5.86 -5.30
N SER A 109 -9.83 5.45 -6.48
CA SER A 109 -10.51 4.41 -7.28
C SER A 109 -10.53 3.06 -6.57
N ASP A 110 -9.45 2.72 -5.86
CA ASP A 110 -9.35 1.51 -5.06
C ASP A 110 -10.37 1.52 -3.92
N GLU A 111 -10.47 2.62 -3.19
CA GLU A 111 -11.41 2.78 -2.08
C GLU A 111 -12.87 2.79 -2.55
N ILE A 112 -13.16 3.42 -3.70
CA ILE A 112 -14.49 3.34 -4.32
C ILE A 112 -14.81 1.88 -4.69
N HIS A 113 -13.84 1.13 -5.23
CA HIS A 113 -14.04 -0.27 -5.52
C HIS A 113 -14.33 -1.09 -4.25
N GLN A 114 -13.58 -0.86 -3.16
CA GLN A 114 -13.80 -1.52 -1.88
C GLN A 114 -15.20 -1.28 -1.30
N TYR A 115 -15.77 -0.10 -1.53
CA TYR A 115 -17.14 0.21 -1.09
C TYR A 115 -18.20 -0.78 -1.60
N PHE A 116 -17.99 -1.34 -2.79
CA PHE A 116 -18.89 -2.32 -3.39
C PHE A 116 -18.59 -3.77 -2.98
N VAL A 117 -17.54 -4.00 -2.18
CA VAL A 117 -17.14 -5.35 -1.75
C VAL A 117 -17.82 -5.71 -0.43
N PRO A 118 -18.54 -6.86 -0.35
CA PRO A 118 -19.20 -7.28 0.87
C PRO A 118 -18.25 -7.39 2.07
N GLY A 119 -18.66 -6.80 3.20
CA GLY A 119 -17.88 -6.83 4.44
C GLY A 119 -16.71 -5.86 4.48
N ARG A 120 -16.61 -4.93 3.51
CA ARG A 120 -15.68 -3.81 3.52
C ARG A 120 -16.42 -2.48 3.73
N SER A 121 -15.73 -1.51 4.33
CA SER A 121 -16.20 -0.13 4.45
C SER A 121 -15.20 0.78 3.75
N ALA A 122 -15.68 1.75 2.99
CA ALA A 122 -14.84 2.81 2.44
C ALA A 122 -14.57 3.87 3.52
N GLU A 123 -13.31 4.14 3.77
CA GLU A 123 -12.88 5.13 4.75
C GLU A 123 -11.88 6.11 4.09
N ILE A 124 -12.18 7.42 4.14
CA ILE A 124 -11.25 8.46 3.67
C ILE A 124 -9.86 8.32 4.31
N ARG A 125 -9.80 7.80 5.54
CA ARG A 125 -8.55 7.54 6.24
C ARG A 125 -7.68 6.52 5.52
N ASP A 126 -8.27 5.54 4.86
CA ASP A 126 -7.53 4.50 4.13
C ASP A 126 -6.90 5.09 2.87
N VAL A 127 -7.63 5.97 2.13
CA VAL A 127 -7.04 6.76 1.04
C VAL A 127 -5.83 7.58 1.52
N LEU A 128 -5.91 8.22 2.68
CA LEU A 128 -4.80 9.01 3.22
C LEU A 128 -3.58 8.14 3.55
N ILE A 129 -3.78 6.95 4.12
CA ILE A 129 -2.71 6.01 4.45
C ILE A 129 -2.03 5.53 3.16
N ASP A 130 -2.79 5.20 2.14
CA ASP A 130 -2.30 4.72 0.85
C ASP A 130 -1.51 5.82 0.12
N VAL A 131 -2.03 7.03 0.09
CA VAL A 131 -1.35 8.21 -0.48
C VAL A 131 -0.07 8.54 0.28
N LEU A 132 -0.06 8.45 1.61
CA LEU A 132 1.15 8.63 2.42
C LEU A 132 2.20 7.57 2.08
N GLY A 133 1.80 6.30 1.98
CA GLY A 133 2.68 5.22 1.55
C GLY A 133 3.31 5.53 0.19
N ALA A 134 2.50 5.85 -0.81
CA ALA A 134 2.96 6.19 -2.16
C ALA A 134 3.95 7.36 -2.16
N ASN A 135 3.67 8.44 -1.42
CA ASN A 135 4.56 9.60 -1.33
C ASN A 135 5.90 9.24 -0.69
N ILE A 136 5.91 8.40 0.35
CA ILE A 136 7.17 7.93 0.96
C ILE A 136 7.98 7.13 -0.05
N GLY A 137 7.35 6.23 -0.82
CA GLY A 137 8.01 5.49 -1.89
C GLY A 137 8.63 6.41 -2.94
N ILE A 138 7.87 7.42 -3.41
CA ILE A 138 8.35 8.43 -4.37
C ILE A 138 9.55 9.20 -3.81
N LEU A 139 9.49 9.63 -2.55
CA LEU A 139 10.58 10.38 -1.92
C LEU A 139 11.85 9.54 -1.76
N ILE A 140 11.72 8.28 -1.36
CA ILE A 140 12.86 7.35 -1.21
C ILE A 140 13.56 7.18 -2.56
N ILE A 141 12.79 6.83 -3.60
CA ILE A 141 13.39 6.55 -4.91
C ILE A 141 13.99 7.82 -5.54
N ASN A 142 13.33 8.97 -5.38
CA ASN A 142 13.86 10.26 -5.84
C ASN A 142 15.22 10.58 -5.20
N LYS A 143 15.35 10.41 -3.87
CA LYS A 143 16.64 10.58 -3.18
C LYS A 143 17.73 9.64 -3.70
N ILE A 144 17.38 8.40 -3.99
CA ILE A 144 18.32 7.41 -4.55
C ILE A 144 18.82 7.88 -5.92
N PHE A 145 17.92 8.31 -6.81
CA PHE A 145 18.28 8.79 -8.14
C PHE A 145 19.13 10.08 -8.09
N LEU A 146 18.82 11.01 -7.19
CA LEU A 146 19.63 12.22 -6.99
C LEU A 146 21.06 11.88 -6.52
N LYS A 147 21.21 10.94 -5.58
CA LYS A 147 22.55 10.49 -5.13
C LYS A 147 23.35 9.78 -6.23
N LEU A 148 22.69 8.98 -7.05
CA LEU A 148 23.33 8.26 -8.15
C LEU A 148 23.66 9.17 -9.33
N GLY A 149 22.81 10.16 -9.62
CA GLY A 149 22.99 11.13 -10.69
C GLY A 149 24.01 12.23 -10.38
N GLY A 150 24.27 12.51 -9.10
CA GLY A 150 25.26 13.52 -8.65
C GLY A 150 26.70 13.01 -8.60
N LYS A 151 26.95 11.75 -9.00
CA LYS A 151 28.30 11.15 -9.05
C LYS A 151 28.89 11.10 -10.47
N LYS A 152 28.41 11.97 -11.38
CA LYS A 152 28.99 12.15 -12.71
C LYS A 152 29.63 13.51 -12.83
#